data_c7fb038ad91d2c93c806f50d9aeb5f8e
#
_entry.id   c7fb038ad91d2c93c806f50d9aeb5f8e
#
_cell.length_a   1.000
_cell.length_b   1.000
_cell.length_c   1.000
_cell.angle_alpha   90.00
_cell.angle_beta   90.00
_cell.angle_gamma   90.00
#
_symmetry.space_group_name_H-M   'P 1'
#
loop_
_entity.id
_entity.type
_entity.pdbx_description
1 polymer ?
#
loop_
_entity_poly.entity_id
_entity_poly.type
_entity_poly.pdbx_seq_one_letter_code
_entity_poly.pdbx_strand_id
1 'polypeptide(L)'
;MKRKIGAVIGIDLGYTELMATSEQELLGTDLGKYFSEIADKRGKNSEGRNRMHALFRSLLKKTGKDNLAKAERIRRQNLGRKKQRARYIRDIGVIKTIVNRELNLLFTRKTNPVRAIVVEDLSARMKAHFGKKWNRRLSDWMRGYLQERIRYKAKKYGIELNEVNPAHSSRECPRCYCTDKKNRHGDAFKCSHCGYHGHADLVATLNILDCLGDKEIRKGMSPSQVKAVLDGRHVGWKSLNHTVTDKTLDEARVVDESLRSASPKSELRSNVQVCTASR
;
A
#
# COMPACT_ATOMS: atom_id res chain seq x y z
N MET A 1 2.44 -14.03 26.49
CA MET A 1 0.99 -14.08 26.79
C MET A 1 0.26 -13.35 25.66
N LYS A 2 -0.80 -13.93 25.05
CA LYS A 2 -1.54 -13.25 23.95
C LYS A 2 -2.51 -12.21 24.53
N ARG A 3 -2.64 -11.06 23.85
CA ARG A 3 -3.69 -10.07 24.19
C ARG A 3 -5.06 -10.66 23.94
N LYS A 4 -5.93 -10.56 24.93
CA LYS A 4 -7.32 -11.07 24.86
C LYS A 4 -8.32 -10.01 24.39
N ILE A 5 -8.03 -8.73 24.63
CA ILE A 5 -8.93 -7.60 24.36
C ILE A 5 -8.29 -6.66 23.34
N GLY A 6 -9.07 -6.16 22.39
CA GLY A 6 -8.64 -5.21 21.37
C GLY A 6 -9.18 -5.52 19.98
N ALA A 7 -8.94 -4.61 19.05
CA ALA A 7 -9.36 -4.70 17.65
C ALA A 7 -8.56 -5.77 16.88
N VAL A 8 -9.19 -6.33 15.87
CA VAL A 8 -8.53 -7.09 14.80
C VAL A 8 -8.46 -6.17 13.61
N ILE A 9 -7.27 -5.92 13.08
CA ILE A 9 -7.06 -4.97 11.98
C ILE A 9 -6.38 -5.64 10.79
N GLY A 10 -6.90 -5.33 9.60
CA GLY A 10 -6.23 -5.62 8.32
C GLY A 10 -5.19 -4.54 8.02
N ILE A 11 -4.02 -4.94 7.51
CA ILE A 11 -2.94 -4.03 7.15
C ILE A 11 -2.48 -4.36 5.74
N ASP A 12 -2.51 -3.34 4.87
CA ASP A 12 -1.83 -3.36 3.57
C ASP A 12 -0.48 -2.65 3.69
N LEU A 13 0.57 -3.26 3.12
CA LEU A 13 1.93 -2.75 3.15
C LEU A 13 2.26 -2.08 1.82
N GLY A 14 2.27 -0.76 1.82
CA GLY A 14 2.44 0.07 0.63
C GLY A 14 3.88 0.49 0.35
N TYR A 15 4.05 1.18 -0.78
CA TYR A 15 5.27 1.88 -1.16
C TYR A 15 5.17 3.39 -0.91
N THR A 16 4.02 3.98 -1.14
CA THR A 16 3.75 5.41 -0.95
C THR A 16 3.56 5.71 0.53
N GLU A 17 2.67 4.97 1.15
CA GLU A 17 2.48 4.88 2.59
C GLU A 17 3.13 3.60 3.10
N LEU A 18 3.69 3.64 4.31
CA LEU A 18 4.26 2.44 4.91
C LEU A 18 3.20 1.37 5.13
N MET A 19 2.05 1.77 5.63
CA MET A 19 0.92 0.91 5.95
C MET A 19 -0.39 1.68 5.82
N ALA A 20 -1.42 1.00 5.26
CA ALA A 20 -2.81 1.35 5.44
C ALA A 20 -3.46 0.38 6.44
N THR A 21 -4.44 0.83 7.21
CA THR A 21 -5.17 -0.01 8.18
C THR A 21 -6.66 -0.05 7.86
N SER A 22 -7.34 -1.14 8.22
CA SER A 22 -8.80 -1.27 8.08
C SER A 22 -9.59 -0.28 8.95
N GLU A 23 -8.91 0.44 9.86
CA GLU A 23 -9.48 1.55 10.63
C GLU A 23 -9.36 2.90 9.91
N GLN A 24 -9.11 2.89 8.60
CA GLN A 24 -9.00 4.07 7.75
C GLN A 24 -7.80 4.98 8.08
N GLU A 25 -6.71 4.42 8.61
CA GLU A 25 -5.49 5.15 8.91
C GLU A 25 -4.42 4.87 7.85
N LEU A 26 -3.73 5.92 7.42
CA LEU A 26 -2.53 5.84 6.58
C LEU A 26 -1.31 6.20 7.42
N LEU A 27 -0.38 5.26 7.60
CA LEU A 27 0.78 5.41 8.46
C LEU A 27 2.06 5.51 7.62
N GLY A 28 2.95 6.41 8.01
CA GLY A 28 4.24 6.59 7.34
C GLY A 28 4.12 7.16 5.93
N THR A 29 3.23 8.13 5.71
CA THR A 29 2.95 8.78 4.42
C THR A 29 4.18 9.46 3.81
N ASP A 30 5.16 9.91 4.64
CA ASP A 30 6.41 10.52 4.16
C ASP A 30 7.41 9.51 3.57
N LEU A 31 7.20 8.22 3.78
CA LEU A 31 8.17 7.19 3.42
C LEU A 31 8.35 7.09 1.90
N GLY A 32 7.26 7.12 1.14
CA GLY A 32 7.30 7.06 -0.32
C GLY A 32 8.04 8.24 -0.94
N LYS A 33 7.85 9.45 -0.41
CA LYS A 33 8.60 10.64 -0.80
C LYS A 33 10.09 10.45 -0.53
N TYR A 34 10.45 10.00 0.67
CA TYR A 34 11.83 9.73 1.05
C TYR A 34 12.48 8.66 0.15
N PHE A 35 11.78 7.56 -0.14
CA PHE A 35 12.25 6.54 -1.10
C PHE A 35 12.49 7.12 -2.49
N SER A 36 11.59 7.98 -2.96
CA SER A 36 11.72 8.62 -4.27
C SER A 36 12.96 9.51 -4.33
N GLU A 37 13.18 10.31 -3.30
CA GLU A 37 14.37 11.18 -3.19
C GLU A 37 15.68 10.38 -3.16
N ILE A 38 15.73 9.30 -2.36
CA ILE A 38 16.90 8.41 -2.33
C ILE A 38 17.14 7.77 -3.69
N ALA A 39 16.09 7.25 -4.33
CA ALA A 39 16.21 6.60 -5.63
C ALA A 39 16.72 7.56 -6.71
N ASP A 40 16.26 8.82 -6.71
CA ASP A 40 16.70 9.85 -7.65
C ASP A 40 18.16 10.28 -7.36
N LYS A 41 18.52 10.49 -6.08
CA LYS A 41 19.92 10.77 -5.67
C LYS A 41 20.86 9.62 -6.06
N ARG A 42 20.44 8.37 -5.87
CA ARG A 42 21.22 7.19 -6.30
C ARG A 42 21.31 7.08 -7.81
N GLY A 43 20.25 7.44 -8.54
CA GLY A 43 20.24 7.52 -10.00
C GLY A 43 21.32 8.46 -10.53
N LYS A 44 21.27 9.73 -10.10
CA LYS A 44 22.26 10.75 -10.47
C LYS A 44 23.69 10.34 -10.10
N ASN A 45 23.91 9.79 -8.91
CA ASN A 45 25.23 9.29 -8.50
C ASN A 45 25.71 8.12 -9.38
N SER A 46 24.81 7.22 -9.78
CA SER A 46 25.15 6.10 -10.65
C SER A 46 25.54 6.56 -12.06
N GLU A 47 24.83 7.54 -12.62
CA GLU A 47 25.14 8.12 -13.92
C GLU A 47 26.52 8.81 -13.92
N GLY A 48 26.79 9.64 -12.88
CA GLY A 48 28.11 10.26 -12.70
C GLY A 48 29.22 9.23 -12.58
N ARG A 49 28.99 8.16 -11.82
CA ARG A 49 29.93 7.06 -11.65
C ARG A 49 30.15 6.29 -12.96
N ASN A 50 29.09 6.03 -13.73
CA ASN A 50 29.20 5.35 -15.02
C ASN A 50 30.05 6.18 -16.02
N ARG A 51 29.89 7.51 -16.01
CA ARG A 51 30.75 8.41 -16.79
C ARG A 51 32.21 8.31 -16.35
N MET A 52 32.50 8.28 -15.04
CA MET A 52 33.86 8.10 -14.54
C MET A 52 34.45 6.73 -14.91
N HIS A 53 33.64 5.66 -14.89
CA HIS A 53 34.06 4.34 -15.36
C HIS A 53 34.35 4.32 -16.87
N ALA A 54 33.56 5.00 -17.68
CA ALA A 54 33.80 5.12 -19.12
C ALA A 54 35.13 5.86 -19.41
N LEU A 55 35.34 7.00 -18.72
CA LEU A 55 36.58 7.76 -18.81
C LEU A 55 37.81 6.94 -18.37
N PHE A 56 37.70 6.27 -17.24
CA PHE A 56 38.74 5.37 -16.74
C PHE A 56 39.13 4.30 -17.75
N ARG A 57 38.14 3.63 -18.36
CA ARG A 57 38.37 2.63 -19.40
C ARG A 57 38.98 3.22 -20.67
N SER A 58 38.55 4.42 -21.04
CA SER A 58 39.11 5.16 -22.20
C SER A 58 40.59 5.50 -21.98
N LEU A 59 40.94 5.96 -20.78
CA LEU A 59 42.32 6.31 -20.45
C LEU A 59 43.25 5.09 -20.43
N LEU A 60 42.76 3.93 -19.96
CA LEU A 60 43.52 2.69 -20.00
C LEU A 60 43.85 2.17 -21.40
N LYS A 61 43.03 2.56 -22.41
CA LYS A 61 43.27 2.20 -23.82
C LYS A 61 44.31 3.11 -24.48
N LYS A 62 44.64 4.27 -23.91
CA LYS A 62 45.59 5.22 -24.42
C LYS A 62 46.97 4.93 -23.82
N THR A 63 47.94 4.77 -24.69
CA THR A 63 49.35 4.65 -24.28
C THR A 63 49.87 5.98 -23.76
N GLY A 64 50.66 5.95 -22.66
CA GLY A 64 51.31 7.13 -22.05
C GLY A 64 51.21 7.19 -20.55
N LYS A 65 52.30 7.56 -19.88
CA LYS A 65 52.40 7.62 -18.42
C LYS A 65 51.36 8.55 -17.78
N ASP A 66 51.08 9.69 -18.44
CA ASP A 66 50.08 10.67 -17.95
C ASP A 66 48.66 10.13 -17.96
N ASN A 67 48.28 9.34 -18.97
CA ASN A 67 46.97 8.71 -19.05
C ASN A 67 46.79 7.67 -17.96
N LEU A 68 47.82 6.89 -17.68
CA LEU A 68 47.82 5.90 -16.57
C LEU A 68 47.70 6.58 -15.21
N ALA A 69 48.46 7.68 -15.00
CA ALA A 69 48.36 8.45 -13.72
C ALA A 69 46.96 9.04 -13.52
N LYS A 70 46.37 9.60 -14.61
CA LYS A 70 44.97 10.09 -14.58
C LYS A 70 43.97 8.96 -14.28
N ALA A 71 44.11 7.82 -14.93
CA ALA A 71 43.25 6.64 -14.67
C ALA A 71 43.33 6.21 -13.21
N GLU A 72 44.53 6.07 -12.67
CA GLU A 72 44.72 5.68 -11.27
C GLU A 72 44.13 6.69 -10.28
N ARG A 73 44.25 7.99 -10.55
CA ARG A 73 43.60 9.03 -9.77
C ARG A 73 42.08 8.89 -9.78
N ILE A 74 41.48 8.66 -10.95
CA ILE A 74 40.03 8.43 -11.09
C ILE A 74 39.62 7.20 -10.29
N ARG A 75 40.37 6.09 -10.41
CA ARG A 75 40.12 4.86 -9.66
C ARG A 75 40.06 5.10 -8.16
N ARG A 76 41.07 5.76 -7.60
CA ARG A 76 41.16 6.03 -6.15
C ARG A 76 40.11 7.01 -5.65
N GLN A 77 39.90 8.12 -6.36
CA GLN A 77 39.07 9.22 -5.87
C GLN A 77 37.58 9.06 -6.19
N ASN A 78 37.25 8.55 -7.38
CA ASN A 78 35.87 8.55 -7.90
C ASN A 78 35.23 7.16 -7.93
N LEU A 79 36.01 6.10 -8.10
CA LEU A 79 35.47 4.73 -8.25
C LEU A 79 35.45 3.92 -6.96
N GLY A 80 35.95 4.46 -5.85
CA GLY A 80 35.86 3.82 -4.53
C GLY A 80 34.43 3.68 -4.04
N ARG A 81 34.17 2.65 -3.21
CA ARG A 81 32.82 2.35 -2.68
C ARG A 81 32.55 2.91 -1.28
N LYS A 82 33.57 3.44 -0.57
CA LYS A 82 33.46 3.87 0.81
C LYS A 82 32.36 4.91 1.04
N LYS A 83 32.34 5.97 0.23
CA LYS A 83 31.31 7.03 0.32
C LYS A 83 29.91 6.53 -0.03
N GLN A 84 29.79 5.63 -1.00
CA GLN A 84 28.50 5.02 -1.37
C GLN A 84 27.96 4.14 -0.24
N ARG A 85 28.83 3.31 0.36
CA ARG A 85 28.45 2.47 1.51
C ARG A 85 28.02 3.30 2.72
N ALA A 86 28.73 4.37 3.04
CA ALA A 86 28.37 5.26 4.12
C ALA A 86 27.00 5.94 3.91
N ARG A 87 26.73 6.42 2.68
CA ARG A 87 25.40 6.96 2.32
C ARG A 87 24.32 5.90 2.43
N TYR A 88 24.54 4.72 1.89
CA TYR A 88 23.60 3.60 1.96
C TYR A 88 23.24 3.25 3.41
N ILE A 89 24.24 3.12 4.30
CA ILE A 89 24.01 2.81 5.72
C ILE A 89 23.17 3.89 6.39
N ARG A 90 23.43 5.17 6.10
CA ARG A 90 22.65 6.30 6.63
C ARG A 90 21.20 6.26 6.16
N ASP A 91 20.99 6.09 4.85
CA ASP A 91 19.65 6.06 4.27
C ASP A 91 18.83 4.89 4.87
N ILE A 92 19.44 3.72 5.00
CA ILE A 92 18.84 2.56 5.65
C ILE A 92 18.53 2.85 7.13
N GLY A 93 19.41 3.57 7.83
CA GLY A 93 19.19 3.99 9.22
C GLY A 93 17.92 4.84 9.37
N VAL A 94 17.75 5.84 8.49
CA VAL A 94 16.55 6.69 8.49
C VAL A 94 15.29 5.88 8.21
N ILE A 95 15.31 5.02 7.19
CA ILE A 95 14.16 4.15 6.86
C ILE A 95 13.79 3.26 8.05
N LYS A 96 14.77 2.62 8.68
CA LYS A 96 14.54 1.80 9.88
C LYS A 96 13.93 2.60 11.02
N THR A 97 14.34 3.84 11.21
CA THR A 97 13.79 4.73 12.24
C THR A 97 12.31 5.02 11.95
N ILE A 98 11.97 5.42 10.72
CA ILE A 98 10.59 5.67 10.30
C ILE A 98 9.73 4.42 10.53
N VAL A 99 10.15 3.27 9.99
CA VAL A 99 9.44 2.00 10.14
C VAL A 99 9.20 1.66 11.61
N ASN A 100 10.23 1.77 12.45
CA ASN A 100 10.07 1.45 13.88
C ASN A 100 9.16 2.44 14.62
N ARG A 101 9.18 3.73 14.24
CA ARG A 101 8.29 4.76 14.80
C ARG A 101 6.83 4.41 14.50
N GLU A 102 6.48 4.19 13.23
CA GLU A 102 5.12 3.89 12.82
C GLU A 102 4.59 2.58 13.42
N LEU A 103 5.43 1.54 13.39
CA LEU A 103 5.08 0.29 14.06
C LEU A 103 4.92 0.46 15.58
N ASN A 104 5.68 1.34 16.23
CA ASN A 104 5.48 1.61 17.66
C ASN A 104 4.12 2.27 17.89
N LEU A 105 3.77 3.30 17.12
CA LEU A 105 2.48 3.97 17.22
C LEU A 105 1.34 2.98 17.13
N LEU A 106 1.38 2.09 16.15
CA LEU A 106 0.35 1.07 15.96
C LEU A 106 0.29 0.05 17.12
N PHE A 107 1.43 -0.50 17.52
CA PHE A 107 1.48 -1.63 18.47
C PHE A 107 1.33 -1.22 19.94
N THR A 108 1.60 0.05 20.27
CA THR A 108 1.55 0.56 21.65
C THR A 108 0.41 1.54 21.90
N ARG A 109 -0.47 1.76 20.91
CA ARG A 109 -1.60 2.67 21.09
C ARG A 109 -2.48 2.23 22.27
N LYS A 110 -2.89 3.20 23.09
CA LYS A 110 -3.71 2.97 24.28
C LYS A 110 -5.20 2.99 23.98
N THR A 111 -5.61 3.90 23.10
CA THR A 111 -6.97 3.99 22.55
C THR A 111 -7.12 2.92 21.47
N ASN A 112 -8.15 2.10 21.58
CA ASN A 112 -8.44 0.99 20.68
C ASN A 112 -7.20 0.06 20.47
N PRO A 113 -6.76 -0.65 21.52
CA PRO A 113 -5.57 -1.48 21.45
C PRO A 113 -5.73 -2.61 20.43
N VAL A 114 -4.66 -2.94 19.72
CA VAL A 114 -4.67 -4.03 18.73
C VAL A 114 -4.49 -5.37 19.42
N ARG A 115 -5.40 -6.32 19.15
CA ARG A 115 -5.33 -7.72 19.61
C ARG A 115 -4.74 -8.63 18.54
N ALA A 116 -5.16 -8.45 17.30
CA ALA A 116 -4.70 -9.25 16.18
C ALA A 116 -4.46 -8.38 14.93
N ILE A 117 -3.51 -8.77 14.13
CA ILE A 117 -3.16 -8.15 12.85
C ILE A 117 -3.31 -9.18 11.75
N VAL A 118 -3.93 -8.78 10.66
CA VAL A 118 -4.03 -9.54 9.41
C VAL A 118 -3.22 -8.82 8.35
N VAL A 119 -2.23 -9.51 7.76
CA VAL A 119 -1.35 -8.96 6.73
C VAL A 119 -1.28 -9.88 5.53
N GLU A 120 -0.92 -9.32 4.38
CA GLU A 120 -0.62 -10.12 3.19
C GLU A 120 0.65 -10.96 3.38
N ASP A 121 0.63 -12.19 2.88
CA ASP A 121 1.83 -13.02 2.75
C ASP A 121 2.72 -12.52 1.61
N LEU A 122 3.70 -11.72 1.94
CA LEU A 122 4.69 -11.20 1.01
C LEU A 122 5.93 -12.12 0.85
N SER A 123 5.87 -13.36 1.28
CA SER A 123 6.98 -14.31 1.15
C SER A 123 7.29 -14.68 -0.31
N ALA A 124 6.29 -14.61 -1.20
CA ALA A 124 6.48 -14.80 -2.62
C ALA A 124 7.27 -13.65 -3.24
N ARG A 125 8.38 -13.97 -3.94
CA ARG A 125 9.14 -12.97 -4.70
C ARG A 125 8.25 -12.38 -5.78
N MET A 126 7.95 -11.09 -5.72
CA MET A 126 7.37 -10.38 -6.84
C MET A 126 8.37 -10.40 -8.01
N LYS A 127 8.07 -11.15 -9.05
CA LYS A 127 8.70 -11.03 -10.36
C LYS A 127 8.12 -9.78 -11.05
N ALA A 128 8.47 -8.60 -10.54
CA ALA A 128 7.99 -7.36 -11.13
C ALA A 128 8.91 -6.98 -12.29
N HIS A 129 8.40 -7.01 -13.49
CA HIS A 129 9.04 -6.44 -14.69
C HIS A 129 8.85 -4.92 -14.74
N PHE A 130 9.19 -4.24 -13.65
CA PHE A 130 9.19 -2.79 -13.61
C PHE A 130 10.51 -2.25 -14.15
N GLY A 131 10.47 -1.08 -14.79
CA GLY A 131 11.69 -0.42 -15.32
C GLY A 131 12.74 -0.14 -14.23
N LYS A 132 14.00 0.14 -14.63
CA LYS A 132 15.14 0.32 -13.71
C LYS A 132 14.91 1.28 -12.54
N LYS A 133 14.09 2.33 -12.72
CA LYS A 133 13.76 3.30 -11.66
C LYS A 133 12.86 2.65 -10.60
N TRP A 134 11.86 1.88 -11.01
CA TRP A 134 10.96 1.15 -10.12
C TRP A 134 11.65 0.00 -9.39
N ASN A 135 12.48 -0.78 -10.09
CA ASN A 135 13.24 -1.87 -9.45
C ASN A 135 14.19 -1.33 -8.37
N ARG A 136 14.75 -0.14 -8.58
CA ARG A 136 15.59 0.54 -7.60
C ARG A 136 14.79 0.95 -6.36
N ARG A 137 13.61 1.52 -6.56
CA ARG A 137 12.68 1.87 -5.47
C ARG A 137 12.23 0.65 -4.68
N LEU A 138 11.87 -0.43 -5.38
CA LEU A 138 11.47 -1.69 -4.75
C LEU A 138 12.60 -2.38 -3.98
N SER A 139 13.86 -2.29 -4.48
CA SER A 139 15.02 -2.79 -3.75
C SER A 139 15.33 -1.98 -2.49
N ASP A 140 14.93 -0.72 -2.47
CA ASP A 140 15.07 0.16 -1.31
C ASP A 140 13.92 -0.03 -0.30
N TRP A 141 12.78 -0.58 -0.73
CA TRP A 141 11.71 -0.96 0.16
C TRP A 141 12.09 -2.22 0.92
N MET A 142 12.38 -2.07 2.16
CA MET A 142 12.91 -3.13 3.02
C MET A 142 11.82 -4.11 3.47
N ARG A 143 11.16 -4.79 2.50
CA ARG A 143 10.07 -5.75 2.78
C ARG A 143 10.45 -6.76 3.85
N GLY A 144 11.59 -7.41 3.67
CA GLY A 144 12.06 -8.40 4.63
C GLY A 144 12.24 -7.81 6.03
N TYR A 145 12.80 -6.59 6.09
CA TYR A 145 12.94 -5.89 7.36
C TYR A 145 11.58 -5.53 7.99
N LEU A 146 10.63 -5.01 7.20
CA LEU A 146 9.32 -4.65 7.68
C LEU A 146 8.55 -5.87 8.22
N GLN A 147 8.53 -6.97 7.46
CA GLN A 147 7.92 -8.22 7.90
C GLN A 147 8.57 -8.78 9.19
N GLU A 148 9.90 -8.78 9.24
CA GLU A 148 10.63 -9.19 10.45
C GLU A 148 10.25 -8.33 11.66
N ARG A 149 10.16 -6.99 11.47
CA ARG A 149 9.80 -6.08 12.55
C ARG A 149 8.36 -6.22 13.00
N ILE A 150 7.43 -6.46 12.07
CA ILE A 150 6.03 -6.76 12.40
C ILE A 150 5.95 -8.04 13.24
N ARG A 151 6.58 -9.13 12.78
CA ARG A 151 6.62 -10.42 13.52
C ARG A 151 7.23 -10.25 14.91
N TYR A 152 8.37 -9.56 14.99
CA TYR A 152 9.05 -9.29 16.26
C TYR A 152 8.14 -8.52 17.23
N LYS A 153 7.51 -7.43 16.76
CA LYS A 153 6.65 -6.60 17.62
C LYS A 153 5.35 -7.32 17.99
N ALA A 154 4.73 -8.04 17.08
CA ALA A 154 3.58 -8.86 17.37
C ALA A 154 3.88 -9.84 18.51
N LYS A 155 4.99 -10.55 18.43
CA LYS A 155 5.46 -11.43 19.51
C LYS A 155 5.73 -10.67 20.81
N LYS A 156 6.44 -9.53 20.72
CA LYS A 156 6.79 -8.71 21.91
C LYS A 156 5.56 -8.20 22.65
N TYR A 157 4.54 -7.75 21.94
CA TYR A 157 3.33 -7.15 22.53
C TYR A 157 2.17 -8.15 22.70
N GLY A 158 2.40 -9.43 22.38
CA GLY A 158 1.39 -10.47 22.50
C GLY A 158 0.22 -10.32 21.51
N ILE A 159 0.46 -9.67 20.37
CA ILE A 159 -0.51 -9.46 19.30
C ILE A 159 -0.48 -10.68 18.37
N GLU A 160 -1.65 -11.19 18.03
CA GLU A 160 -1.77 -12.30 17.07
C GLU A 160 -1.49 -11.79 15.64
N LEU A 161 -0.66 -12.52 14.90
CA LEU A 161 -0.34 -12.18 13.51
C LEU A 161 -0.87 -13.29 12.59
N ASN A 162 -1.73 -12.89 11.67
CA ASN A 162 -2.33 -13.75 10.66
C ASN A 162 -1.88 -13.30 9.27
N GLU A 163 -1.27 -14.20 8.51
CA GLU A 163 -0.84 -13.94 7.14
C GLU A 163 -1.84 -14.57 6.16
N VAL A 164 -2.39 -13.76 5.24
CA VAL A 164 -3.41 -14.18 4.27
C VAL A 164 -2.90 -14.11 2.83
N ASN A 165 -3.70 -14.67 1.89
CA ASN A 165 -3.35 -14.66 0.47
C ASN A 165 -3.44 -13.23 -0.10
N PRO A 166 -2.39 -12.72 -0.78
CA PRO A 166 -2.37 -11.36 -1.32
C PRO A 166 -3.10 -11.19 -2.66
N ALA A 167 -3.63 -12.28 -3.23
CA ALA A 167 -4.17 -12.26 -4.58
C ALA A 167 -5.46 -11.45 -4.64
N HIS A 168 -5.46 -10.43 -5.50
CA HIS A 168 -6.59 -9.55 -5.80
C HIS A 168 -7.04 -8.58 -4.69
N SER A 169 -6.47 -8.57 -3.50
CA SER A 169 -6.83 -7.68 -2.39
C SER A 169 -7.00 -6.21 -2.82
N SER A 170 -6.15 -5.71 -3.71
CA SER A 170 -6.18 -4.32 -4.20
C SER A 170 -7.12 -4.07 -5.39
N ARG A 171 -7.85 -5.08 -5.89
CA ARG A 171 -8.72 -4.99 -7.07
C ARG A 171 -10.12 -5.55 -6.86
N GLU A 172 -10.30 -6.29 -5.80
CA GLU A 172 -11.58 -6.84 -5.38
C GLU A 172 -12.44 -5.75 -4.76
N CYS A 173 -13.73 -5.75 -5.09
CA CYS A 173 -14.70 -4.89 -4.44
C CYS A 173 -15.20 -5.55 -3.15
N PRO A 174 -15.04 -4.93 -1.97
CA PRO A 174 -15.47 -5.50 -0.70
C PRO A 174 -17.00 -5.63 -0.58
N ARG A 175 -17.75 -4.96 -1.49
CA ARG A 175 -19.21 -5.01 -1.48
C ARG A 175 -19.77 -6.11 -2.37
N CYS A 176 -19.24 -6.29 -3.58
CA CYS A 176 -19.84 -7.19 -4.58
C CYS A 176 -18.86 -8.23 -5.14
N TYR A 177 -17.65 -8.32 -4.62
CA TYR A 177 -16.58 -9.25 -5.03
C TYR A 177 -16.14 -9.13 -6.49
N CYS A 178 -16.63 -8.12 -7.23
CA CYS A 178 -16.19 -7.85 -8.59
C CYS A 178 -14.69 -7.56 -8.62
N THR A 179 -13.95 -8.40 -9.34
CA THR A 179 -12.48 -8.33 -9.43
C THR A 179 -12.07 -7.91 -10.83
N ASP A 180 -11.82 -6.62 -11.05
CA ASP A 180 -11.40 -6.06 -12.33
C ASP A 180 -10.17 -5.16 -12.15
N LYS A 181 -9.28 -5.16 -13.16
CA LYS A 181 -8.14 -4.24 -13.22
C LYS A 181 -8.58 -2.77 -13.27
N LYS A 182 -9.76 -2.50 -13.85
CA LYS A 182 -10.35 -1.17 -13.97
C LYS A 182 -10.85 -0.61 -12.63
N ASN A 183 -10.97 -1.44 -11.59
CA ASN A 183 -11.43 -0.99 -10.28
C ASN A 183 -10.40 -0.09 -9.59
N ARG A 184 -9.10 -0.18 -9.94
CA ARG A 184 -8.03 0.61 -9.32
C ARG A 184 -7.32 1.49 -10.34
N HIS A 185 -7.24 2.80 -10.05
CA HIS A 185 -6.49 3.80 -10.79
C HIS A 185 -5.57 4.58 -9.82
N GLY A 186 -4.31 4.14 -9.66
CA GLY A 186 -3.41 4.71 -8.66
C GLY A 186 -3.95 4.49 -7.25
N ASP A 187 -4.18 5.59 -6.53
CA ASP A 187 -4.70 5.58 -5.16
C ASP A 187 -6.24 5.60 -5.09
N ALA A 188 -6.91 5.73 -6.24
CA ALA A 188 -8.37 5.70 -6.31
C ALA A 188 -8.88 4.29 -6.63
N PHE A 189 -9.90 3.86 -5.89
CA PHE A 189 -10.68 2.65 -6.15
C PHE A 189 -12.11 3.04 -6.54
N LYS A 190 -12.63 2.47 -7.63
CA LYS A 190 -14.03 2.57 -8.03
C LYS A 190 -14.46 1.27 -8.67
N CYS A 191 -15.39 0.56 -8.05
CA CYS A 191 -15.91 -0.68 -8.60
C CYS A 191 -16.64 -0.43 -9.92
N SER A 192 -16.24 -1.14 -10.98
CA SER A 192 -16.85 -1.07 -12.30
C SER A 192 -18.26 -1.62 -12.35
N HIS A 193 -18.67 -2.42 -11.34
CA HIS A 193 -20.00 -3.06 -11.30
C HIS A 193 -20.98 -2.31 -10.37
N CYS A 194 -20.67 -2.18 -9.07
CA CYS A 194 -21.61 -1.63 -8.08
C CYS A 194 -21.35 -0.17 -7.72
N GLY A 195 -20.34 0.48 -8.31
CA GLY A 195 -20.00 1.88 -8.06
C GLY A 195 -19.34 2.17 -6.69
N TYR A 196 -19.12 1.16 -5.83
CA TYR A 196 -18.39 1.35 -4.57
C TYR A 196 -17.05 2.04 -4.83
N HIS A 197 -16.70 3.06 -4.05
CA HIS A 197 -15.48 3.84 -4.25
C HIS A 197 -14.79 4.19 -2.92
N GLY A 198 -13.50 4.46 -2.98
CA GLY A 198 -12.67 4.82 -1.83
C GLY A 198 -11.19 4.93 -2.18
N HIS A 199 -10.34 5.08 -1.17
CA HIS A 199 -8.89 5.01 -1.34
C HIS A 199 -8.47 3.55 -1.54
N ALA A 200 -7.69 3.27 -2.58
CA ALA A 200 -7.38 1.90 -3.01
C ALA A 200 -6.68 1.06 -1.93
N ASP A 201 -5.75 1.66 -1.19
CA ASP A 201 -5.01 0.95 -0.15
C ASP A 201 -5.90 0.72 1.09
N LEU A 202 -6.83 1.63 1.42
CA LEU A 202 -7.81 1.41 2.47
C LEU A 202 -8.83 0.32 2.10
N VAL A 203 -9.25 0.26 0.83
CA VAL A 203 -10.09 -0.82 0.32
C VAL A 203 -9.36 -2.17 0.39
N ALA A 204 -8.07 -2.20 0.04
CA ALA A 204 -7.26 -3.41 0.15
C ALA A 204 -7.22 -3.96 1.58
N THR A 205 -7.16 -3.07 2.60
CA THR A 205 -7.14 -3.53 4.01
C THR A 205 -8.43 -4.19 4.45
N LEU A 206 -9.58 -3.79 3.90
CA LEU A 206 -10.86 -4.43 4.17
C LEU A 206 -10.88 -5.85 3.59
N ASN A 207 -10.44 -6.01 2.34
CA ASN A 207 -10.33 -7.32 1.69
C ASN A 207 -9.33 -8.24 2.40
N ILE A 208 -8.20 -7.69 2.89
CA ILE A 208 -7.23 -8.43 3.71
C ILE A 208 -7.87 -8.91 5.01
N LEU A 209 -8.64 -8.05 5.66
CA LEU A 209 -9.33 -8.40 6.91
C LEU A 209 -10.38 -9.49 6.69
N ASP A 210 -11.15 -9.40 5.60
CA ASP A 210 -12.18 -10.39 5.22
C ASP A 210 -11.60 -11.78 4.91
N CYS A 211 -10.34 -11.84 4.48
CA CYS A 211 -9.64 -13.12 4.32
C CYS A 211 -9.36 -13.85 5.65
N LEU A 212 -9.53 -13.19 6.79
CA LEU A 212 -9.32 -13.83 8.10
C LEU A 212 -10.46 -14.83 8.38
N GLY A 213 -10.10 -16.09 8.42
CA GLY A 213 -11.07 -17.18 8.64
C GLY A 213 -11.83 -17.60 7.38
N ASP A 214 -11.48 -17.05 6.23
CA ASP A 214 -12.02 -17.50 4.95
C ASP A 214 -11.67 -18.97 4.67
N LYS A 215 -12.69 -19.80 4.46
CA LYS A 215 -12.52 -21.23 4.24
C LYS A 215 -12.22 -21.60 2.79
N GLU A 216 -12.59 -20.74 1.86
CA GLU A 216 -12.43 -20.94 0.41
C GLU A 216 -11.10 -20.41 -0.08
N ILE A 217 -10.68 -19.20 0.37
CA ILE A 217 -9.41 -18.59 -0.01
C ILE A 217 -8.34 -18.94 1.00
N ARG A 218 -7.38 -19.79 0.58
CA ARG A 218 -6.28 -20.25 1.44
C ARG A 218 -4.96 -19.59 1.01
N LYS A 219 -4.05 -19.42 1.96
CA LYS A 219 -2.74 -18.78 1.79
C LYS A 219 -1.94 -19.28 0.57
N GLY A 220 -1.99 -20.56 0.25
CA GLY A 220 -1.19 -21.16 -0.85
C GLY A 220 -1.87 -21.18 -2.22
N MET A 221 -3.08 -20.63 -2.37
CA MET A 221 -3.78 -20.62 -3.66
C MET A 221 -3.13 -19.66 -4.66
N SER A 222 -3.12 -20.06 -5.93
CA SER A 222 -2.69 -19.21 -7.03
C SER A 222 -3.68 -18.06 -7.28
N PRO A 223 -3.25 -16.94 -7.89
CA PRO A 223 -4.15 -15.83 -8.20
C PRO A 223 -5.34 -16.23 -9.09
N SER A 224 -5.19 -17.21 -9.97
CA SER A 224 -6.28 -17.72 -10.80
C SER A 224 -7.33 -18.49 -10.00
N GLN A 225 -6.88 -19.29 -9.03
CA GLN A 225 -7.78 -20.01 -8.12
C GLN A 225 -8.56 -19.05 -7.22
N VAL A 226 -7.88 -18.04 -6.65
CA VAL A 226 -8.54 -17.00 -5.85
C VAL A 226 -9.57 -16.25 -6.71
N LYS A 227 -9.20 -15.88 -7.95
CA LYS A 227 -10.12 -15.21 -8.86
C LYS A 227 -11.38 -16.03 -9.14
N ALA A 228 -11.25 -17.33 -9.34
CA ALA A 228 -12.40 -18.22 -9.58
C ALA A 228 -13.38 -18.22 -8.39
N VAL A 229 -12.87 -18.25 -7.15
CA VAL A 229 -13.70 -18.12 -5.94
C VAL A 229 -14.43 -16.79 -5.91
N LEU A 230 -13.72 -15.67 -6.15
CA LEU A 230 -14.29 -14.32 -6.13
C LEU A 230 -15.33 -14.13 -7.25
N ASP A 231 -15.09 -14.66 -8.46
CA ASP A 231 -16.05 -14.64 -9.55
C ASP A 231 -17.33 -15.41 -9.17
N GLY A 232 -17.21 -16.55 -8.48
CA GLY A 232 -18.36 -17.30 -7.94
C GLY A 232 -19.16 -16.49 -6.91
N ARG A 233 -18.48 -15.83 -5.97
CA ARG A 233 -19.11 -14.93 -4.99
C ARG A 233 -19.82 -13.75 -5.66
N HIS A 234 -19.19 -13.19 -6.71
CA HIS A 234 -19.78 -12.10 -7.49
C HIS A 234 -21.07 -12.51 -8.18
N VAL A 235 -21.10 -13.71 -8.78
CA VAL A 235 -22.33 -14.26 -9.38
C VAL A 235 -23.42 -14.44 -8.33
N GLY A 236 -23.10 -15.02 -7.17
CA GLY A 236 -24.04 -15.16 -6.06
C GLY A 236 -24.58 -13.81 -5.57
N TRP A 237 -23.70 -12.81 -5.45
CA TRP A 237 -24.10 -11.45 -5.07
C TRP A 237 -25.09 -10.84 -6.09
N LYS A 238 -24.85 -11.01 -7.40
CA LYS A 238 -25.77 -10.56 -8.46
C LYS A 238 -27.13 -11.22 -8.33
N SER A 239 -27.19 -12.53 -8.16
CA SER A 239 -28.45 -13.26 -8.04
C SER A 239 -29.27 -12.76 -6.85
N LEU A 240 -28.65 -12.53 -5.71
CA LEU A 240 -29.32 -12.02 -4.51
C LEU A 240 -29.83 -10.58 -4.69
N ASN A 241 -29.10 -9.72 -5.39
CA ASN A 241 -29.49 -8.32 -5.55
C ASN A 241 -30.45 -8.08 -6.75
N HIS A 242 -30.51 -8.97 -7.74
CA HIS A 242 -31.54 -8.94 -8.78
C HIS A 242 -32.94 -9.22 -8.22
N THR A 243 -33.03 -10.14 -7.25
CA THR A 243 -34.32 -10.47 -6.62
C THR A 243 -34.84 -9.38 -5.68
N VAL A 244 -33.95 -8.52 -5.18
CA VAL A 244 -34.32 -7.40 -4.27
C VAL A 244 -34.77 -6.17 -5.07
N THR A 245 -34.17 -5.89 -6.24
CA THR A 245 -34.52 -4.72 -7.06
C THR A 245 -35.92 -4.81 -7.67
N ASP A 246 -36.38 -6.02 -8.01
CA ASP A 246 -37.74 -6.20 -8.56
C ASP A 246 -38.85 -6.05 -7.50
N LYS A 247 -38.58 -6.40 -6.24
CA LYS A 247 -39.57 -6.26 -5.16
C LYS A 247 -39.61 -4.86 -4.54
N THR A 248 -38.44 -4.18 -4.42
CA THR A 248 -38.36 -2.87 -3.81
C THR A 248 -38.73 -1.70 -4.74
N LEU A 249 -38.64 -1.88 -6.07
CA LEU A 249 -39.10 -0.88 -7.03
C LEU A 249 -40.64 -0.76 -7.07
N ASP A 250 -41.36 -1.84 -6.83
CA ASP A 250 -42.82 -1.79 -6.74
C ASP A 250 -43.29 -1.21 -5.40
N GLU A 251 -42.63 -1.53 -4.29
CA GLU A 251 -42.95 -0.95 -2.99
C GLU A 251 -42.55 0.54 -2.87
N ALA A 252 -41.41 0.94 -3.46
CA ALA A 252 -40.99 2.35 -3.47
C ALA A 252 -41.86 3.23 -4.38
N ARG A 253 -42.43 2.69 -5.46
CA ARG A 253 -43.39 3.42 -6.29
C ARG A 253 -44.70 3.70 -5.56
N VAL A 254 -45.18 2.76 -4.76
CA VAL A 254 -46.39 2.92 -3.96
C VAL A 254 -46.23 3.97 -2.84
N VAL A 255 -45.05 4.07 -2.25
CA VAL A 255 -44.73 5.04 -1.18
C VAL A 255 -44.51 6.45 -1.75
N ASP A 256 -43.93 6.62 -2.94
CA ASP A 256 -43.68 7.93 -3.56
C ASP A 256 -44.98 8.56 -4.11
N GLU A 257 -45.93 7.76 -4.57
CA GLU A 257 -47.27 8.25 -4.94
C GLU A 257 -48.09 8.73 -3.71
N SER A 258 -47.93 8.08 -2.57
CA SER A 258 -48.60 8.50 -1.33
C SER A 258 -48.00 9.76 -0.69
N LEU A 259 -46.69 10.02 -0.89
CA LEU A 259 -46.00 11.22 -0.37
C LEU A 259 -46.16 12.45 -1.24
N ARG A 260 -46.45 12.31 -2.53
CA ARG A 260 -46.76 13.46 -3.44
C ARG A 260 -48.14 14.05 -3.24
N SER A 261 -49.03 13.34 -2.58
CA SER A 261 -50.39 13.83 -2.26
C SER A 261 -50.48 14.59 -0.92
N ALA A 262 -49.38 14.66 -0.14
CA ALA A 262 -49.34 15.33 1.16
C ALA A 262 -48.18 16.30 1.29
N SER A 263 -48.23 17.42 0.57
CA SER A 263 -47.32 18.55 0.81
C SER A 263 -48.09 19.84 1.05
N PRO A 264 -47.96 20.50 2.22
CA PRO A 264 -48.13 21.91 2.35
C PRO A 264 -46.81 22.64 2.15
N LYS A 265 -46.87 23.67 1.29
CA LYS A 265 -45.82 24.70 1.14
C LYS A 265 -45.71 25.51 2.43
N SER A 266 -44.47 25.73 2.94
CA SER A 266 -44.04 27.03 3.46
C SER A 266 -42.64 26.95 4.09
N GLU A 267 -41.78 27.84 3.61
CA GLU A 267 -40.80 28.67 4.31
C GLU A 267 -39.80 28.09 5.29
N LEU A 268 -38.51 28.24 4.94
CA LEU A 268 -37.56 28.93 5.83
C LEU A 268 -36.28 29.35 5.07
N ARG A 269 -36.14 30.67 4.99
CA ARG A 269 -34.93 31.37 4.51
C ARG A 269 -33.92 31.47 5.64
N SER A 270 -32.65 31.51 5.20
CA SER A 270 -31.52 32.27 5.77
C SER A 270 -30.97 31.85 7.14
N ASN A 271 -29.71 31.36 7.16
CA ASN A 271 -28.60 32.06 7.83
C ASN A 271 -27.27 31.35 7.54
N VAL A 272 -26.53 31.90 6.60
CA VAL A 272 -25.08 31.63 6.46
C VAL A 272 -24.38 32.79 7.13
N GLN A 273 -23.76 32.55 8.26
CA GLN A 273 -22.87 33.51 8.92
C GLN A 273 -21.42 33.15 8.59
N VAL A 274 -20.83 34.00 7.77
CA VAL A 274 -19.41 34.02 7.43
C VAL A 274 -18.64 34.55 8.62
N CYS A 275 -17.73 33.76 9.18
CA CYS A 275 -16.70 34.27 10.09
C CYS A 275 -15.41 34.50 9.33
N THR A 276 -15.12 35.73 8.98
CA THR A 276 -13.80 36.24 8.69
C THR A 276 -13.11 36.55 10.02
N ALA A 277 -11.93 36.01 10.25
CA ALA A 277 -11.05 36.44 11.32
C ALA A 277 -9.70 36.85 10.76
N SER A 278 -9.40 38.10 10.93
CA SER A 278 -8.11 38.76 10.76
C SER A 278 -7.18 38.46 11.95
N ARG A 279 -5.95 38.27 11.65
CA ARG A 279 -4.63 38.59 12.23
C ARG A 279 -3.71 37.40 12.29
#